data_4ff8d5a7f4c191625443334eac8c84e1
#
_entry.id   4ff8d5a7f4c191625443334eac8c84e1
#
_cell.length_a   1.000
_cell.length_b   1.000
_cell.length_c   1.000
_cell.angle_alpha   90.00
_cell.angle_beta   90.00
_cell.angle_gamma   90.00
#
_symmetry.space_group_name_H-M   'P 1'
#
loop_
_entity.id
_entity.type
_entity.pdbx_description
1 polymer ?
#
loop_
_entity_poly.entity_id
_entity_poly.type
_entity_poly.pdbx_seq_one_letter_code
_entity_poly.pdbx_strand_id
1 'polypeptide(L)'
;MHDYETSGAEPISIVRFGIGKEIRLYHNALVTTGQEDGYMQRVALNEIKRLILTPGEPTPSKLILMEDLANDDTVVLANGMTNARDFREMLPRLEELLPDLQLDPPDMTEQLRQALNNRRAWSLTCYGTIVLLCISLYVLYLIVAYLRTAHF
;
A
#
# COMPACT_ATOMS: atom_id res chain seq x y z
N MET A 1 -12.84 -18.84 23.62
CA MET A 1 -11.82 -17.89 24.08
C MET A 1 -10.51 -18.66 24.06
N HIS A 2 -9.85 -18.70 22.90
CA HIS A 2 -8.55 -19.34 22.75
C HIS A 2 -7.52 -18.20 22.61
N ASP A 3 -6.85 -17.92 23.71
CA ASP A 3 -5.65 -17.10 23.75
C ASP A 3 -4.55 -17.87 22.99
N TYR A 4 -4.44 -17.61 21.69
CA TYR A 4 -3.24 -18.01 20.96
C TYR A 4 -2.18 -16.98 21.25
N GLU A 5 -1.44 -17.18 22.34
CA GLU A 5 -0.16 -16.54 22.56
C GLU A 5 0.67 -16.69 21.27
N THR A 6 0.91 -15.57 20.61
CA THR A 6 1.99 -15.45 19.64
C THR A 6 3.28 -15.59 20.44
N SER A 7 3.64 -16.84 20.73
CA SER A 7 4.91 -17.21 21.35
C SER A 7 6.01 -16.52 20.54
N GLY A 8 6.56 -15.42 21.04
CA GLY A 8 7.85 -14.81 20.80
C GLY A 8 8.50 -14.83 19.40
N ALA A 9 7.83 -15.29 18.38
CA ALA A 9 8.36 -15.35 17.02
C ALA A 9 8.36 -13.94 16.41
N GLU A 10 9.53 -13.48 15.98
CA GLU A 10 9.62 -12.23 15.22
C GLU A 10 8.96 -12.40 13.84
N PRO A 11 8.22 -11.40 13.36
CA PRO A 11 7.65 -11.43 12.03
C PRO A 11 8.76 -11.36 10.96
N ILE A 12 8.64 -12.15 9.92
CA ILE A 12 9.56 -12.16 8.76
C ILE A 12 9.48 -10.85 8.00
N SER A 13 8.28 -10.29 7.92
CA SER A 13 8.01 -9.03 7.22
C SER A 13 6.82 -8.31 7.82
N ILE A 14 6.84 -6.98 7.77
CA ILE A 14 5.76 -6.12 8.25
C ILE A 14 5.42 -5.12 7.14
N VAL A 15 4.14 -5.07 6.77
CA VAL A 15 3.59 -4.09 5.85
C VAL A 15 2.67 -3.16 6.61
N ARG A 16 2.97 -1.87 6.61
CA ARG A 16 2.11 -0.84 7.21
C ARG A 16 1.27 -0.20 6.13
N PHE A 17 -0.04 -0.27 6.24
CA PHE A 17 -0.97 0.27 5.25
C PHE A 17 -1.87 1.40 5.76
N GLY A 18 -1.70 1.82 7.00
CA GLY A 18 -2.40 2.95 7.61
C GLY A 18 -1.91 3.21 9.04
N ILE A 19 -2.50 4.18 9.72
CA ILE A 19 -2.21 4.46 11.13
C ILE A 19 -2.76 3.31 11.99
N GLY A 20 -1.87 2.59 12.67
CA GLY A 20 -2.23 1.42 13.47
C GLY A 20 -2.67 0.19 12.65
N LYS A 21 -2.52 0.25 11.31
CA LYS A 21 -2.91 -0.83 10.40
C LYS A 21 -1.68 -1.49 9.83
N GLU A 22 -1.52 -2.77 10.08
CA GLU A 22 -0.35 -3.52 9.59
C GLU A 22 -0.69 -4.98 9.29
N ILE A 23 0.05 -5.55 8.33
CA ILE A 23 0.08 -6.98 8.04
C ILE A 23 1.43 -7.49 8.48
N ARG A 24 1.46 -8.52 9.29
CA ARG A 24 2.66 -9.22 9.74
C ARG A 24 2.72 -10.61 9.14
N LEU A 25 3.80 -10.91 8.46
CA LEU A 25 4.08 -12.24 7.92
C LEU A 25 4.91 -13.03 8.93
N TYR A 26 4.43 -14.19 9.32
CA TYR A 26 5.13 -15.20 10.12
C TYR A 26 5.38 -16.45 9.27
N HIS A 27 6.19 -17.38 9.75
CA HIS A 27 6.45 -18.65 9.04
C HIS A 27 5.20 -19.50 8.80
N ASN A 28 4.17 -19.34 9.59
CA ASN A 28 2.97 -20.18 9.55
C ASN A 28 1.65 -19.42 9.41
N ALA A 29 1.69 -18.08 9.45
CA ALA A 29 0.48 -17.28 9.39
C ALA A 29 0.74 -15.86 8.88
N LEU A 30 -0.31 -15.25 8.31
CA LEU A 30 -0.46 -13.81 8.17
C LEU A 30 -1.34 -13.28 9.30
N VAL A 31 -0.93 -12.16 9.88
CA VAL A 31 -1.68 -11.50 10.93
C VAL A 31 -1.96 -10.06 10.50
N THR A 32 -3.22 -9.70 10.39
CA THR A 32 -3.66 -8.35 10.06
C THR A 32 -4.20 -7.65 11.31
N THR A 33 -3.79 -6.42 11.54
CA THR A 33 -4.26 -5.60 12.65
C THR A 33 -4.82 -4.28 12.14
N GLY A 34 -5.78 -3.71 12.90
CA GLY A 34 -6.31 -2.37 12.63
C GLY A 34 -7.38 -2.31 11.55
N GLN A 35 -8.10 -3.39 11.27
CA GLN A 35 -9.32 -3.35 10.47
C GLN A 35 -10.44 -2.57 11.20
N GLU A 36 -11.50 -2.20 10.47
CA GLU A 36 -12.58 -1.35 10.98
C GLU A 36 -13.22 -1.88 12.26
N ASP A 37 -13.20 -3.19 12.46
CA ASP A 37 -13.75 -3.87 13.64
C ASP A 37 -12.78 -3.92 14.83
N GLY A 38 -11.56 -3.39 14.69
CA GLY A 38 -10.54 -3.39 15.74
C GLY A 38 -9.96 -4.76 16.10
N TYR A 39 -10.35 -5.80 15.38
CA TYR A 39 -9.89 -7.18 15.64
C TYR A 39 -8.58 -7.48 14.91
N MET A 40 -7.76 -8.29 15.57
CA MET A 40 -6.62 -8.94 14.96
C MET A 40 -7.13 -10.17 14.21
N GLN A 41 -6.92 -10.22 12.90
CA GLN A 41 -7.26 -11.36 12.08
C GLN A 41 -6.00 -12.16 11.78
N ARG A 42 -6.05 -13.45 12.02
CA ARG A 42 -4.96 -14.37 11.75
C ARG A 42 -5.42 -15.39 10.71
N VAL A 43 -4.64 -15.52 9.65
CA VAL A 43 -4.86 -16.47 8.57
C VAL A 43 -3.66 -17.43 8.51
N ALA A 44 -3.90 -18.72 8.58
CA ALA A 44 -2.84 -19.70 8.47
C ALA A 44 -2.32 -19.77 7.02
N LEU A 45 -0.99 -19.84 6.82
CA LEU A 45 -0.43 -19.82 5.46
C LEU A 45 -0.88 -21.00 4.61
N ASN A 46 -1.12 -22.17 5.20
CA ASN A 46 -1.60 -23.34 4.49
C ASN A 46 -3.05 -23.22 3.97
N GLU A 47 -3.78 -22.25 4.47
CA GLU A 47 -5.15 -21.94 4.01
C GLU A 47 -5.13 -20.98 2.83
N ILE A 48 -4.01 -20.24 2.60
CA ILE A 48 -3.88 -19.25 1.53
C ILE A 48 -3.67 -19.94 0.18
N LYS A 49 -4.61 -19.74 -0.74
CA LYS A 49 -4.56 -20.28 -2.11
C LYS A 49 -4.33 -19.19 -3.15
N ARG A 50 -4.94 -18.05 -2.97
CA ARG A 50 -4.91 -16.96 -3.92
C ARG A 50 -4.75 -15.62 -3.22
N LEU A 51 -3.93 -14.75 -3.79
CA LEU A 51 -3.81 -13.37 -3.39
C LEU A 51 -4.41 -12.48 -4.47
N ILE A 52 -5.43 -11.69 -4.13
CA ILE A 52 -6.11 -10.82 -5.08
C ILE A 52 -5.77 -9.36 -4.77
N LEU A 53 -5.25 -8.67 -5.77
CA LEU A 53 -5.03 -7.23 -5.73
C LEU A 53 -6.10 -6.53 -6.55
N THR A 54 -6.99 -5.80 -5.88
CA THR A 54 -7.97 -4.98 -6.58
C THR A 54 -7.34 -3.61 -6.86
N PRO A 55 -7.16 -3.23 -8.13
CA PRO A 55 -6.64 -1.91 -8.48
C PRO A 55 -7.67 -0.84 -8.13
N GLY A 56 -7.21 0.23 -7.49
CA GLY A 56 -7.97 1.45 -7.26
C GLY A 56 -7.27 2.64 -7.90
N GLU A 57 -8.01 3.63 -8.33
CA GLU A 57 -7.42 4.87 -8.84
C GLU A 57 -7.17 5.86 -7.70
N PRO A 58 -6.00 6.51 -7.68
CA PRO A 58 -4.77 6.40 -8.49
C PRO A 58 -3.78 5.33 -8.00
N THR A 59 -4.12 4.58 -6.96
CA THR A 59 -3.29 3.53 -6.38
C THR A 59 -4.14 2.30 -6.10
N PRO A 60 -3.56 1.09 -6.08
CA PRO A 60 -4.26 -0.11 -5.62
C PRO A 60 -4.86 0.15 -4.24
N SER A 61 -6.18 0.27 -4.18
CA SER A 61 -6.87 0.71 -2.97
C SER A 61 -7.26 -0.42 -2.04
N LYS A 62 -7.25 -1.65 -2.53
CA LYS A 62 -7.64 -2.82 -1.74
C LYS A 62 -6.75 -3.97 -2.07
N LEU A 63 -6.18 -4.57 -1.04
CA LEU A 63 -5.58 -5.88 -1.11
C LEU A 63 -6.60 -6.84 -0.49
N ILE A 64 -7.08 -7.76 -1.32
CA ILE A 64 -8.01 -8.79 -0.89
C ILE A 64 -7.27 -10.11 -0.99
N LEU A 65 -7.14 -10.79 0.12
CA LEU A 65 -6.65 -12.15 0.16
C LEU A 65 -7.84 -13.08 0.08
N MET A 66 -7.85 -13.93 -0.91
CA MET A 66 -8.83 -15.01 -1.01
C MET A 66 -8.25 -16.30 -0.51
N GLU A 67 -9.00 -16.93 0.31
CA GLU A 67 -8.65 -18.16 0.90
C GLU A 67 -9.70 -19.19 0.83
N ASP A 68 -9.23 -20.44 0.78
CA ASP A 68 -10.01 -21.65 0.68
C ASP A 68 -10.89 -21.73 -0.57
N LEU A 69 -10.29 -22.25 -1.65
CA LEU A 69 -11.03 -22.64 -2.86
C LEU A 69 -12.17 -23.63 -2.60
N ALA A 70 -12.19 -24.28 -1.43
CA ALA A 70 -13.25 -25.20 -1.07
C ALA A 70 -14.50 -24.49 -0.54
N ASN A 71 -14.34 -23.33 0.12
CA ASN A 71 -15.43 -22.60 0.75
C ASN A 71 -15.69 -21.21 0.15
N ASP A 72 -14.89 -20.78 -0.82
CA ASP A 72 -14.98 -19.46 -1.47
C ASP A 72 -14.92 -18.28 -0.48
N ASP A 73 -14.32 -18.50 0.69
CA ASP A 73 -14.16 -17.51 1.72
C ASP A 73 -13.08 -16.49 1.35
N THR A 74 -13.43 -15.22 1.39
CA THR A 74 -12.51 -14.12 1.14
C THR A 74 -12.20 -13.34 2.39
N VAL A 75 -10.90 -13.14 2.64
CA VAL A 75 -10.42 -12.34 3.76
C VAL A 75 -9.77 -11.07 3.25
N VAL A 76 -10.26 -9.91 3.68
CA VAL A 76 -9.67 -8.63 3.34
C VAL A 76 -8.47 -8.37 4.25
N LEU A 77 -7.26 -8.45 3.71
CA LEU A 77 -6.04 -8.17 4.47
C LEU A 77 -5.76 -6.67 4.64
N ALA A 78 -6.02 -5.90 3.61
CA ALA A 78 -5.84 -4.45 3.64
C ALA A 78 -6.92 -3.75 2.83
N ASN A 79 -7.57 -2.77 3.44
CA ASN A 79 -8.51 -1.90 2.77
C ASN A 79 -7.88 -0.51 2.62
N GLY A 80 -7.42 -0.18 1.41
CA GLY A 80 -6.71 1.07 1.15
C GLY A 80 -5.21 0.97 1.44
N MET A 81 -4.44 0.53 0.44
CA MET A 81 -3.00 0.39 0.59
C MET A 81 -2.29 1.71 0.33
N THR A 82 -1.79 2.34 1.38
CA THR A 82 -0.96 3.55 1.26
C THR A 82 0.52 3.24 1.04
N ASN A 83 0.97 2.02 1.37
CA ASN A 83 2.37 1.61 1.32
C ASN A 83 2.59 0.36 0.44
N ALA A 84 2.42 0.54 -0.86
CA ALA A 84 2.66 -0.51 -1.85
C ALA A 84 4.13 -1.01 -1.86
N ARG A 85 5.06 -0.21 -1.34
CA ARG A 85 6.48 -0.58 -1.27
C ARG A 85 6.72 -1.74 -0.33
N ASP A 86 6.26 -1.63 0.92
CA ASP A 86 6.46 -2.67 1.94
C ASP A 86 5.79 -3.98 1.50
N PHE A 87 4.61 -3.86 0.86
CA PHE A 87 3.93 -5.03 0.33
C PHE A 87 4.72 -5.69 -0.80
N ARG A 88 5.29 -4.92 -1.72
CA ARG A 88 6.15 -5.44 -2.77
C ARG A 88 7.39 -6.17 -2.22
N GLU A 89 7.92 -5.71 -1.08
CA GLU A 89 9.05 -6.37 -0.41
C GLU A 89 8.62 -7.65 0.33
N MET A 90 7.37 -7.73 0.79
CA MET A 90 6.81 -8.92 1.44
C MET A 90 6.44 -10.02 0.43
N LEU A 91 5.97 -9.65 -0.77
CA LEU A 91 5.43 -10.59 -1.75
C LEU A 91 6.40 -11.73 -2.13
N PRO A 92 7.69 -11.49 -2.45
CA PRO A 92 8.62 -12.58 -2.75
C PRO A 92 8.82 -13.55 -1.59
N ARG A 93 8.78 -13.05 -0.35
CA ARG A 93 8.91 -13.89 0.85
C ARG A 93 7.66 -14.75 1.05
N LEU A 94 6.50 -14.22 0.69
CA LEU A 94 5.26 -14.97 0.73
C LEU A 94 5.24 -16.07 -0.34
N GLU A 95 5.72 -15.77 -1.56
CA GLU A 95 5.87 -16.76 -2.65
C GLU A 95 6.89 -17.85 -2.29
N GLU A 96 7.96 -17.51 -1.57
CA GLU A 96 8.93 -18.49 -1.08
C GLU A 96 8.33 -19.46 -0.06
N LEU A 97 7.45 -18.97 0.81
CA LEU A 97 6.73 -19.78 1.80
C LEU A 97 5.56 -20.57 1.19
N LEU A 98 4.98 -20.07 0.12
CA LEU A 98 3.82 -20.62 -0.57
C LEU A 98 4.09 -20.74 -2.08
N PRO A 99 4.81 -21.79 -2.52
CA PRO A 99 5.17 -21.97 -3.94
C PRO A 99 3.96 -22.15 -4.86
N ASP A 100 2.82 -22.61 -4.33
CA ASP A 100 1.58 -22.81 -5.08
C ASP A 100 0.63 -21.61 -5.02
N LEU A 101 1.08 -20.47 -4.48
CA LEU A 101 0.27 -19.27 -4.34
C LEU A 101 -0.10 -18.70 -5.72
N GLN A 102 -1.38 -18.54 -5.95
CA GLN A 102 -1.89 -17.88 -7.16
C GLN A 102 -1.99 -16.37 -6.94
N LEU A 103 -1.38 -15.60 -7.82
CA LEU A 103 -1.50 -14.13 -7.85
C LEU A 103 -2.58 -13.72 -8.85
N ASP A 104 -3.48 -12.84 -8.42
CA ASP A 104 -4.52 -12.28 -9.27
C ASP A 104 -4.55 -10.74 -9.11
N PRO A 105 -4.12 -9.99 -10.10
CA PRO A 105 -3.65 -10.43 -11.42
C PRO A 105 -2.25 -11.09 -11.38
N PRO A 106 -1.92 -11.93 -12.36
CA PRO A 106 -0.62 -12.62 -12.40
C PRO A 106 0.57 -11.66 -12.56
N ASP A 107 0.35 -10.45 -13.04
CA ASP A 107 1.33 -9.36 -13.14
C ASP A 107 1.31 -8.40 -11.92
N MET A 108 0.80 -8.86 -10.78
CA MET A 108 0.66 -8.08 -9.54
C MET A 108 1.95 -7.33 -9.15
N THR A 109 3.09 -7.98 -9.24
CA THR A 109 4.39 -7.38 -8.93
C THR A 109 4.69 -6.18 -9.83
N GLU A 110 4.37 -6.28 -11.13
CA GLU A 110 4.55 -5.19 -12.08
C GLU A 110 3.57 -4.06 -11.83
N GLN A 111 2.31 -4.36 -11.53
CA GLN A 111 1.31 -3.34 -11.17
C GLN A 111 1.70 -2.58 -9.91
N LEU A 112 2.21 -3.25 -8.90
CA LEU A 112 2.74 -2.60 -7.69
C LEU A 112 3.94 -1.69 -8.02
N ARG A 113 4.81 -2.11 -8.93
CA ARG A 113 5.94 -1.29 -9.40
C ARG A 113 5.47 -0.04 -10.14
N GLN A 114 4.48 -0.19 -11.02
CA GLN A 114 3.90 0.93 -11.77
C GLN A 114 3.18 1.92 -10.84
N ALA A 115 2.41 1.42 -9.87
CA ALA A 115 1.74 2.25 -8.88
C ALA A 115 2.73 3.13 -8.09
N LEU A 116 3.89 2.57 -7.72
CA LEU A 116 4.95 3.32 -7.05
C LEU A 116 5.58 4.40 -7.95
N ASN A 117 5.80 4.07 -9.23
CA ASN A 117 6.36 5.02 -10.18
C ASN A 117 5.38 6.16 -10.48
N ASN A 118 4.10 5.85 -10.66
CA ASN A 118 3.04 6.83 -10.88
C ASN A 118 2.89 7.79 -9.69
N ARG A 119 2.99 7.28 -8.47
CA ARG A 119 2.96 8.12 -7.26
C ARG A 119 4.14 9.10 -7.22
N ARG A 120 5.33 8.65 -7.60
CA ARG A 120 6.53 9.53 -7.68
C ARG A 120 6.36 10.58 -8.77
N ALA A 121 5.89 10.19 -9.96
CA ALA A 121 5.61 11.12 -11.04
C ALA A 121 4.58 12.18 -10.63
N TRP A 122 3.51 11.76 -9.98
CA TRP A 122 2.44 12.66 -9.50
C TRP A 122 2.96 13.65 -8.45
N SER A 123 3.77 13.22 -7.49
CA SER A 123 4.37 14.10 -6.50
C SER A 123 5.31 15.14 -7.14
N LEU A 124 6.14 14.72 -8.09
CA LEU A 124 7.03 15.62 -8.83
C LEU A 124 6.24 16.67 -9.64
N THR A 125 5.14 16.26 -10.27
CA THR A 125 4.27 17.19 -11.02
C THR A 125 3.61 18.20 -10.07
N CYS A 126 3.10 17.77 -8.92
CA CYS A 126 2.51 18.67 -7.93
C CYS A 126 3.53 19.66 -7.38
N TYR A 127 4.73 19.22 -7.02
CA TYR A 127 5.79 20.14 -6.57
C TYR A 127 6.22 21.10 -7.67
N GLY A 128 6.38 20.62 -8.91
CA GLY A 128 6.72 21.44 -10.07
C GLY A 128 5.70 22.54 -10.34
N THR A 129 4.40 22.22 -10.26
CA THR A 129 3.33 23.22 -10.45
C THR A 129 3.31 24.26 -9.34
N ILE A 130 3.52 23.87 -8.09
CA ILE A 130 3.59 24.82 -6.96
C ILE A 130 4.77 25.79 -7.13
N VAL A 131 5.96 25.27 -7.47
CA VAL A 131 7.16 26.09 -7.70
C VAL A 131 6.94 27.07 -8.85
N LEU A 132 6.38 26.61 -9.98
CA LEU A 132 6.06 27.50 -11.12
C LEU A 132 5.07 28.60 -10.72
N LEU A 133 4.07 28.28 -9.94
CA LEU A 133 3.07 29.23 -9.46
C LEU A 133 3.72 30.29 -8.53
N CYS A 134 4.60 29.87 -7.63
CA CYS A 134 5.35 30.81 -6.78
C CYS A 134 6.25 31.74 -7.59
N ILE A 135 6.96 31.22 -8.60
CA ILE A 135 7.82 32.01 -9.48
C ILE A 135 6.97 33.04 -10.27
N SER A 136 5.84 32.60 -10.84
CA SER A 136 4.96 33.50 -11.61
C SER A 136 4.38 34.62 -10.75
N LEU A 137 3.97 34.35 -9.52
CA LEU A 137 3.50 35.34 -8.57
C LEU A 137 4.61 36.32 -8.19
N TYR A 138 5.84 35.83 -7.99
CA TYR A 138 6.98 36.67 -7.68
C TYR A 138 7.32 37.61 -8.84
N VAL A 139 7.33 37.11 -10.08
CA VAL A 139 7.55 37.93 -11.27
C VAL A 139 6.45 38.99 -11.42
N LEU A 140 5.20 38.63 -11.21
CA LEU A 140 4.08 39.59 -11.24
C LEU A 140 4.25 40.67 -10.19
N TYR A 141 4.65 40.31 -8.97
CA TYR A 141 4.94 41.28 -7.91
C TYR A 141 6.04 42.27 -8.32
N LEU A 142 7.13 41.77 -8.93
CA LEU A 142 8.21 42.65 -9.40
C LEU A 142 7.74 43.63 -10.50
N ILE A 143 6.91 43.16 -11.44
CA ILE A 143 6.34 44.00 -12.49
C ILE A 143 5.48 45.11 -11.88
N VAL A 144 4.60 44.78 -10.95
CA VAL A 144 3.73 45.77 -10.28
C VAL A 144 4.56 46.75 -9.47
N ALA A 145 5.59 46.30 -8.76
CA ALA A 145 6.49 47.16 -8.00
C ALA A 145 7.24 48.13 -8.92
N TYR A 146 7.75 47.64 -10.06
CA TYR A 146 8.43 48.46 -11.05
C TYR A 146 7.50 49.54 -11.65
N LEU A 147 6.28 49.16 -12.03
CA LEU A 147 5.31 50.11 -12.57
C LEU A 147 4.92 51.20 -11.56
N ARG A 148 4.84 50.86 -10.27
CA ARG A 148 4.58 51.85 -9.22
C ARG A 148 5.73 52.84 -9.06
N THR A 149 6.97 52.39 -9.16
CA THR A 149 8.15 53.28 -9.04
C THR A 149 8.40 54.12 -10.30
N ALA A 150 7.95 53.66 -11.49
CA ALA A 150 8.10 54.39 -12.75
C ALA A 150 7.04 55.48 -12.96
N HIS A 151 5.98 55.53 -12.17
CA HIS A 151 4.92 56.54 -12.22
C HIS A 151 5.06 57.66 -11.17
N PHE A 152 6.18 57.72 -10.47
CA PHE A 152 6.61 58.85 -9.65
C PHE A 152 7.88 59.45 -10.25
#